data_dc0e41b08cb650716a77ac98ab79b108
#
_entry.id   dc0e41b08cb650716a77ac98ab79b108
#
_cell.length_a   1.000
_cell.length_b   1.000
_cell.length_c   1.000
_cell.angle_alpha   90.00
_cell.angle_beta   90.00
_cell.angle_gamma   90.00
#
_symmetry.space_group_name_H-M   'P 1'
#
loop_
_entity.id
_entity.type
_entity.pdbx_description
1 polymer ?
#
loop_
_entity_poly.entity_id
_entity_poly.type
_entity_poly.pdbx_seq_one_letter_code
_entity_poly.pdbx_strand_id
1 'polypeptide(L)'
;MKGNIKEFNTYLIEQIGQPYVWGGQHLKLTPENYVEVISRKETGENRDAAIEYCRKKFDEGATVLYGYDCSGLGMYWLQNLKHIYNSDMNANSMMNKCTIEDEPHEGYWVFRLIGGRASHIGYMVSETEVIHAKGRKYGVVMEKYKPSYWHWVGKPSCMDFDTPEPTHKYVLVKRTSVRIRSGNGTAYKTIAIVHKGDCLPLIEQEDKEPYWYKVKWRGQIGYITCNERYTELVTGI
;
A
#
# COMPACT_ATOMS: atom_id res chain seq x y z
N MET A 1 -11.07 13.65 -9.21
CA MET A 1 -9.64 13.28 -8.97
C MET A 1 -9.56 11.77 -9.06
N LYS A 2 -8.51 11.21 -9.69
CA LYS A 2 -8.25 9.76 -9.68
C LYS A 2 -7.22 9.42 -8.58
N GLY A 3 -7.30 8.20 -8.06
CA GLY A 3 -6.39 7.72 -7.03
C GLY A 3 -5.06 7.22 -7.61
N ASN A 4 -3.97 7.48 -6.93
CA ASN A 4 -2.65 6.93 -7.30
C ASN A 4 -2.54 5.47 -6.82
N ILE A 5 -2.15 4.56 -7.71
CA ILE A 5 -2.07 3.11 -7.45
C ILE A 5 -1.03 2.81 -6.36
N LYS A 6 0.15 3.40 -6.43
CA LYS A 6 1.22 3.15 -5.45
C LYS A 6 0.86 3.61 -4.04
N GLU A 7 0.23 4.79 -3.92
CA GLU A 7 -0.26 5.26 -2.63
C GLU A 7 -1.34 4.35 -2.07
N PHE A 8 -2.24 3.85 -2.93
CA PHE A 8 -3.26 2.90 -2.53
C PHE A 8 -2.66 1.56 -2.08
N ASN A 9 -1.69 1.03 -2.84
CA ASN A 9 -0.99 -0.21 -2.48
C ASN A 9 -0.21 -0.06 -1.16
N THR A 10 0.48 1.06 -0.96
CA THR A 10 1.17 1.36 0.31
C THR A 10 0.18 1.34 1.47
N TYR A 11 -0.96 2.03 1.33
CA TYR A 11 -2.02 2.01 2.33
C TYR A 11 -2.52 0.58 2.61
N LEU A 12 -2.80 -0.23 1.58
CA LEU A 12 -3.28 -1.60 1.74
C LEU A 12 -2.27 -2.49 2.48
N ILE A 13 -0.98 -2.37 2.17
CA ILE A 13 0.11 -3.12 2.81
C ILE A 13 0.18 -2.77 4.31
N GLU A 14 0.01 -1.50 4.67
CA GLU A 14 -0.03 -1.06 6.07
C GLU A 14 -1.21 -1.63 6.86
N GLN A 15 -2.29 -2.05 6.18
CA GLN A 15 -3.45 -2.65 6.84
C GLN A 15 -3.34 -4.17 7.03
N ILE A 16 -2.30 -4.83 6.54
CA ILE A 16 -2.12 -6.29 6.72
C ILE A 16 -2.08 -6.61 8.21
N GLY A 17 -2.84 -7.63 8.62
CA GLY A 17 -2.97 -8.03 10.03
C GLY A 17 -4.07 -7.29 10.81
N GLN A 18 -4.74 -6.30 10.22
CA GLN A 18 -5.91 -5.67 10.83
C GLN A 18 -7.12 -6.62 10.84
N PRO A 19 -8.01 -6.52 11.84
CA PRO A 19 -9.15 -7.44 11.98
C PRO A 19 -10.23 -7.22 10.92
N TYR A 20 -10.90 -8.32 10.54
CA TYR A 20 -12.16 -8.24 9.81
C TYR A 20 -13.31 -7.97 10.78
N VAL A 21 -14.10 -6.94 10.50
CA VAL A 21 -15.37 -6.65 11.19
C VAL A 21 -16.41 -6.24 10.14
N TRP A 22 -17.57 -6.87 10.13
CA TRP A 22 -18.64 -6.56 9.17
C TRP A 22 -19.09 -5.10 9.26
N GLY A 23 -19.18 -4.42 8.11
CA GLY A 23 -19.48 -2.98 8.05
C GLY A 23 -18.40 -2.11 8.69
N GLY A 24 -17.19 -2.63 8.86
CA GLY A 24 -16.03 -1.89 9.32
C GLY A 24 -15.37 -1.14 8.18
N GLN A 25 -15.11 0.15 8.41
CA GLN A 25 -14.39 1.04 7.52
C GLN A 25 -13.45 1.88 8.41
N HIS A 26 -12.30 1.30 8.78
CA HIS A 26 -11.35 1.87 9.74
C HIS A 26 -11.94 2.02 11.16
N LEU A 27 -12.65 0.99 11.61
CA LEU A 27 -13.29 0.99 12.91
C LEU A 27 -12.27 0.83 14.04
N LYS A 28 -12.06 1.89 14.81
CA LYS A 28 -11.06 1.91 15.89
C LYS A 28 -11.43 0.95 17.02
N LEU A 29 -10.53 0.01 17.32
CA LEU A 29 -10.64 -1.00 18.35
C LEU A 29 -9.47 -0.87 19.33
N THR A 30 -9.76 -0.86 20.61
CA THR A 30 -8.77 -0.85 21.71
C THR A 30 -9.05 -2.01 22.66
N PRO A 31 -8.13 -2.40 23.54
CA PRO A 31 -8.36 -3.43 24.55
C PRO A 31 -9.63 -3.22 25.38
N GLU A 32 -10.02 -1.95 25.60
CA GLU A 32 -11.16 -1.59 26.42
C GLU A 32 -12.50 -1.66 25.69
N ASN A 33 -12.51 -1.49 24.34
CA ASN A 33 -13.77 -1.32 23.60
C ASN A 33 -14.07 -2.39 22.56
N TYR A 34 -13.09 -3.21 22.15
CA TYR A 34 -13.24 -4.08 20.97
C TYR A 34 -14.41 -5.06 21.09
N VAL A 35 -14.66 -5.63 22.27
CA VAL A 35 -15.76 -6.57 22.50
C VAL A 35 -17.11 -5.89 22.27
N GLU A 36 -17.30 -4.71 22.83
CA GLU A 36 -18.54 -3.94 22.68
C GLU A 36 -18.76 -3.51 21.24
N VAL A 37 -17.73 -2.93 20.61
CA VAL A 37 -17.79 -2.40 19.25
C VAL A 37 -18.09 -3.52 18.24
N ILE A 38 -17.44 -4.67 18.35
CA ILE A 38 -17.68 -5.83 17.50
C ILE A 38 -19.08 -6.39 17.73
N SER A 39 -19.52 -6.51 18.99
CA SER A 39 -20.85 -7.06 19.34
C SER A 39 -22.03 -6.22 18.83
N ARG A 40 -21.82 -4.94 18.54
CA ARG A 40 -22.83 -4.08 17.89
C ARG A 40 -22.97 -4.38 16.40
N LYS A 41 -22.00 -5.03 15.76
CA LYS A 41 -21.96 -5.27 14.31
C LYS A 41 -22.05 -6.75 13.92
N GLU A 42 -21.65 -7.62 14.81
CA GLU A 42 -21.56 -9.07 14.57
C GLU A 42 -22.31 -9.85 15.64
N THR A 43 -22.81 -11.03 15.28
CA THR A 43 -23.53 -11.95 16.20
C THR A 43 -23.02 -13.38 16.03
N GLY A 44 -23.30 -14.24 17.04
CA GLY A 44 -22.99 -15.67 17.01
C GLY A 44 -21.50 -15.95 16.75
N GLU A 45 -21.23 -17.01 16.02
CA GLU A 45 -19.86 -17.47 15.73
C GLU A 45 -18.99 -16.41 14.98
N ASN A 46 -19.59 -15.55 14.18
CA ASN A 46 -18.89 -14.47 13.48
C ASN A 46 -18.34 -13.44 14.47
N ARG A 47 -19.18 -13.03 15.44
CA ARG A 47 -18.77 -12.15 16.53
C ARG A 47 -17.61 -12.76 17.32
N ASP A 48 -17.79 -14.03 17.73
CA ASP A 48 -16.84 -14.71 18.60
C ASP A 48 -15.48 -14.87 17.89
N ALA A 49 -15.48 -15.18 16.59
CA ALA A 49 -14.26 -15.27 15.80
C ALA A 49 -13.55 -13.91 15.62
N ALA A 50 -14.30 -12.81 15.44
CA ALA A 50 -13.73 -11.47 15.34
C ALA A 50 -13.13 -11.00 16.68
N ILE A 51 -13.82 -11.28 17.80
CA ILE A 51 -13.35 -10.98 19.15
C ILE A 51 -12.07 -11.78 19.45
N GLU A 52 -12.06 -13.08 19.14
CA GLU A 52 -10.90 -13.94 19.36
C GLU A 52 -9.67 -13.46 18.57
N TYR A 53 -9.87 -13.06 17.30
CA TYR A 53 -8.79 -12.49 16.49
C TYR A 53 -8.20 -11.23 17.13
N CYS A 54 -9.05 -10.29 17.55
CA CYS A 54 -8.62 -9.05 18.19
C CYS A 54 -7.92 -9.32 19.53
N ARG A 55 -8.47 -10.22 20.36
CA ARG A 55 -7.86 -10.61 21.63
C ARG A 55 -6.43 -11.10 21.42
N LYS A 56 -6.23 -12.04 20.48
CA LYS A 56 -4.89 -12.54 20.15
C LYS A 56 -3.95 -11.41 19.75
N LYS A 57 -4.39 -10.45 18.95
CA LYS A 57 -3.57 -9.30 18.53
C LYS A 57 -3.20 -8.38 19.70
N PHE A 58 -4.12 -8.17 20.64
CA PHE A 58 -3.84 -7.39 21.85
C PHE A 58 -2.90 -8.15 22.80
N ASP A 59 -3.05 -9.46 22.93
CA ASP A 59 -2.12 -10.31 23.70
C ASP A 59 -0.71 -10.34 23.08
N GLU A 60 -0.59 -10.18 21.75
CA GLU A 60 0.68 -10.01 21.02
C GLU A 60 1.27 -8.60 21.17
N GLY A 61 0.61 -7.67 21.87
CA GLY A 61 1.12 -6.34 22.21
C GLY A 61 0.56 -5.20 21.35
N ALA A 62 -0.44 -5.45 20.50
CA ALA A 62 -1.13 -4.35 19.81
C ALA A 62 -1.84 -3.45 20.84
N THR A 63 -1.80 -2.13 20.63
CA THR A 63 -2.49 -1.16 21.50
C THR A 63 -3.75 -0.60 20.85
N VAL A 64 -3.79 -0.59 19.51
CA VAL A 64 -4.94 -0.16 18.70
C VAL A 64 -5.00 -1.04 17.45
N LEU A 65 -6.20 -1.42 17.06
CA LEU A 65 -6.50 -2.11 15.81
C LEU A 65 -7.58 -1.33 15.04
N TYR A 66 -7.65 -1.56 13.72
CA TYR A 66 -8.67 -0.96 12.88
C TYR A 66 -9.44 -2.04 12.12
N GLY A 67 -10.75 -2.13 12.39
CA GLY A 67 -11.62 -3.13 11.78
C GLY A 67 -12.07 -2.73 10.38
N TYR A 68 -11.99 -3.68 9.44
CA TYR A 68 -12.44 -3.53 8.05
C TYR A 68 -13.32 -4.70 7.63
N ASP A 69 -14.33 -4.44 6.80
CA ASP A 69 -14.86 -5.48 5.93
C ASP A 69 -14.17 -5.44 4.55
N CYS A 70 -14.61 -6.31 3.61
CA CYS A 70 -13.93 -6.44 2.33
C CYS A 70 -13.96 -5.16 1.47
N SER A 71 -15.08 -4.45 1.45
CA SER A 71 -15.23 -3.17 0.74
C SER A 71 -14.69 -2.01 1.55
N GLY A 72 -14.94 -2.00 2.86
CA GLY A 72 -14.51 -0.95 3.78
C GLY A 72 -13.00 -0.74 3.82
N LEU A 73 -12.21 -1.80 3.54
CA LEU A 73 -10.76 -1.70 3.41
C LEU A 73 -10.35 -0.68 2.33
N GLY A 74 -10.86 -0.81 1.12
CA GLY A 74 -10.56 0.15 0.05
C GLY A 74 -11.35 1.45 0.16
N MET A 75 -12.62 1.36 0.61
CA MET A 75 -13.49 2.53 0.73
C MET A 75 -12.98 3.57 1.72
N TYR A 76 -12.34 3.17 2.81
CA TYR A 76 -11.75 4.14 3.73
C TYR A 76 -10.72 5.03 3.03
N TRP A 77 -9.85 4.46 2.22
CA TRP A 77 -8.88 5.23 1.45
C TRP A 77 -9.56 6.11 0.39
N LEU A 78 -10.48 5.54 -0.38
CA LEU A 78 -11.17 6.23 -1.47
C LEU A 78 -12.08 7.36 -0.98
N GLN A 79 -12.75 7.17 0.14
CA GLN A 79 -13.73 8.12 0.67
C GLN A 79 -13.13 9.09 1.70
N ASN A 80 -12.40 8.57 2.70
CA ASN A 80 -11.97 9.35 3.85
C ASN A 80 -10.60 9.98 3.67
N LEU A 81 -9.66 9.30 3.00
CA LEU A 81 -8.30 9.82 2.82
C LEU A 81 -8.15 10.62 1.53
N LYS A 82 -8.78 10.20 0.45
CA LYS A 82 -8.61 10.82 -0.88
C LYS A 82 -9.84 11.57 -1.38
N HIS A 83 -10.99 11.45 -0.74
CA HIS A 83 -12.24 12.12 -1.11
C HIS A 83 -12.65 11.90 -2.58
N ILE A 84 -12.35 10.70 -3.12
CA ILE A 84 -12.69 10.31 -4.50
C ILE A 84 -14.18 10.00 -4.60
N TYR A 85 -14.74 9.36 -3.58
CA TYR A 85 -16.16 9.09 -3.45
C TYR A 85 -16.74 9.77 -2.21
N ASN A 86 -18.00 10.22 -2.33
CA ASN A 86 -18.70 10.91 -1.25
C ASN A 86 -19.60 9.99 -0.41
N SER A 87 -19.79 8.75 -0.85
CA SER A 87 -20.66 7.77 -0.19
C SER A 87 -19.99 6.40 -0.14
N ASP A 88 -20.33 5.63 0.89
CA ASP A 88 -19.90 4.25 1.05
C ASP A 88 -20.44 3.34 -0.04
N MET A 89 -19.69 2.31 -0.40
CA MET A 89 -20.05 1.30 -1.39
C MET A 89 -19.68 -0.10 -0.92
N ASN A 90 -20.62 -1.05 -1.10
CA ASN A 90 -20.33 -2.47 -0.95
C ASN A 90 -19.58 -3.04 -2.17
N ALA A 91 -19.09 -4.27 -2.08
CA ALA A 91 -18.32 -4.93 -3.12
C ALA A 91 -19.03 -4.93 -4.49
N ASN A 92 -20.35 -5.13 -4.53
CA ASN A 92 -21.12 -5.14 -5.77
C ASN A 92 -21.22 -3.75 -6.41
N SER A 93 -21.39 -2.70 -5.60
CA SER A 93 -21.39 -1.32 -6.08
C SER A 93 -20.00 -0.90 -6.60
N MET A 94 -18.92 -1.37 -5.93
CA MET A 94 -17.55 -1.16 -6.40
C MET A 94 -17.27 -1.89 -7.70
N MET A 95 -17.76 -3.13 -7.88
CA MET A 95 -17.65 -3.87 -9.13
C MET A 95 -18.26 -3.09 -10.30
N ASN A 96 -19.41 -2.46 -10.10
CA ASN A 96 -20.08 -1.64 -11.12
C ASN A 96 -19.33 -0.35 -11.50
N LYS A 97 -18.23 -0.01 -10.81
CA LYS A 97 -17.32 1.09 -11.14
C LYS A 97 -16.08 0.65 -11.91
N CYS A 98 -16.02 -0.61 -12.29
CA CYS A 98 -14.91 -1.20 -13.02
C CYS A 98 -15.31 -1.56 -14.46
N THR A 99 -14.34 -1.47 -15.37
CA THR A 99 -14.40 -2.16 -16.66
C THR A 99 -13.91 -3.60 -16.45
N ILE A 100 -14.57 -4.58 -17.07
CA ILE A 100 -14.14 -5.98 -17.03
C ILE A 100 -12.82 -6.16 -17.76
N GLU A 101 -11.95 -6.98 -17.22
CA GLU A 101 -10.64 -7.31 -17.80
C GLU A 101 -10.40 -8.82 -17.69
N ASP A 102 -9.61 -9.37 -18.60
CA ASP A 102 -9.33 -10.81 -18.65
C ASP A 102 -8.20 -11.21 -17.70
N GLU A 103 -7.21 -10.34 -17.52
CA GLU A 103 -6.00 -10.60 -16.73
C GLU A 103 -5.87 -9.62 -15.56
N PRO A 104 -5.37 -10.10 -14.40
CA PRO A 104 -5.11 -9.24 -13.26
C PRO A 104 -3.85 -8.39 -13.49
N HIS A 105 -3.93 -7.11 -13.13
CA HIS A 105 -2.81 -6.18 -13.11
C HIS A 105 -2.77 -5.42 -11.79
N GLU A 106 -1.61 -4.87 -11.45
CA GLU A 106 -1.46 -3.99 -10.30
C GLU A 106 -2.50 -2.84 -10.35
N GLY A 107 -3.18 -2.61 -9.22
CA GLY A 107 -4.23 -1.60 -9.09
C GLY A 107 -5.62 -2.06 -9.54
N TYR A 108 -5.75 -3.25 -10.16
CA TYR A 108 -7.06 -3.81 -10.49
C TYR A 108 -7.72 -4.37 -9.24
N TRP A 109 -9.05 -4.48 -9.30
CA TRP A 109 -9.85 -5.07 -8.24
C TRP A 109 -10.39 -6.42 -8.70
N VAL A 110 -10.44 -7.38 -7.79
CA VAL A 110 -10.90 -8.73 -8.07
C VAL A 110 -12.10 -9.06 -7.20
N PHE A 111 -13.04 -9.80 -7.76
CA PHE A 111 -14.32 -10.03 -7.11
C PHE A 111 -14.68 -11.51 -7.09
N ARG A 112 -15.18 -11.96 -5.93
CA ARG A 112 -15.86 -13.23 -5.82
C ARG A 112 -17.35 -13.03 -6.02
N LEU A 113 -17.95 -13.84 -6.90
CA LEU A 113 -19.37 -13.73 -7.23
C LEU A 113 -20.19 -14.85 -6.56
N ILE A 114 -21.37 -14.50 -6.12
CA ILE A 114 -22.43 -15.42 -5.69
C ILE A 114 -23.70 -14.97 -6.40
N GLY A 115 -24.31 -15.86 -7.22
CA GLY A 115 -25.52 -15.53 -7.98
C GLY A 115 -25.36 -14.32 -8.91
N GLY A 116 -24.17 -14.14 -9.52
CA GLY A 116 -23.87 -13.04 -10.42
C GLY A 116 -23.58 -11.68 -9.73
N ARG A 117 -23.58 -11.62 -8.41
CA ARG A 117 -23.31 -10.41 -7.64
C ARG A 117 -21.99 -10.53 -6.87
N ALA A 118 -21.22 -9.46 -6.79
CA ALA A 118 -20.00 -9.46 -5.99
C ALA A 118 -20.33 -9.56 -4.50
N SER A 119 -19.88 -10.66 -3.89
CA SER A 119 -19.99 -10.95 -2.47
C SER A 119 -18.71 -10.64 -1.69
N HIS A 120 -17.60 -10.45 -2.39
CA HIS A 120 -16.28 -10.16 -1.83
C HIS A 120 -15.42 -9.42 -2.83
N ILE A 121 -14.51 -8.58 -2.33
CA ILE A 121 -13.56 -7.81 -3.14
C ILE A 121 -12.13 -7.97 -2.58
N GLY A 122 -11.17 -7.99 -3.49
CA GLY A 122 -9.73 -7.90 -3.22
C GLY A 122 -9.08 -6.88 -4.14
N TYR A 123 -7.88 -6.47 -3.80
CA TYR A 123 -7.14 -5.40 -4.47
C TYR A 123 -5.79 -5.95 -4.91
N MET A 124 -5.53 -5.95 -6.21
CA MET A 124 -4.27 -6.42 -6.78
C MET A 124 -3.16 -5.41 -6.47
N VAL A 125 -2.13 -5.86 -5.78
CA VAL A 125 -0.94 -5.05 -5.46
C VAL A 125 0.25 -5.39 -6.36
N SER A 126 0.12 -6.44 -7.14
CA SER A 126 0.98 -6.84 -8.24
C SER A 126 0.16 -7.71 -9.20
N GLU A 127 0.76 -8.22 -10.27
CA GLU A 127 0.09 -9.16 -11.20
C GLU A 127 -0.25 -10.52 -10.55
N THR A 128 0.35 -10.84 -9.41
CA THR A 128 0.24 -12.16 -8.77
C THR A 128 -0.23 -12.12 -7.32
N GLU A 129 -0.37 -10.94 -6.72
CA GLU A 129 -0.70 -10.80 -5.30
C GLU A 129 -1.91 -9.89 -5.07
N VAL A 130 -2.77 -10.33 -4.17
CA VAL A 130 -4.00 -9.66 -3.79
C VAL A 130 -4.05 -9.41 -2.28
N ILE A 131 -4.43 -8.19 -1.89
CA ILE A 131 -4.74 -7.86 -0.49
C ILE A 131 -6.25 -7.77 -0.33
N HIS A 132 -6.79 -8.40 0.70
CA HIS A 132 -8.21 -8.33 1.03
C HIS A 132 -8.49 -8.57 2.52
N ALA A 133 -9.57 -8.02 3.03
CA ALA A 133 -10.10 -8.39 4.34
C ALA A 133 -10.83 -9.73 4.21
N LYS A 134 -10.09 -10.83 4.46
CA LYS A 134 -10.48 -12.20 4.11
C LYS A 134 -11.64 -12.75 4.96
N GLY A 135 -11.70 -12.34 6.22
CA GLY A 135 -12.73 -12.79 7.15
C GLY A 135 -12.26 -12.78 8.61
N ARG A 136 -13.20 -13.04 9.54
CA ARG A 136 -13.01 -12.87 10.99
C ARG A 136 -11.81 -13.62 11.56
N LYS A 137 -11.52 -14.81 11.04
CA LYS A 137 -10.39 -15.64 11.52
C LYS A 137 -9.03 -15.21 10.95
N TYR A 138 -9.01 -14.41 9.90
CA TYR A 138 -7.79 -14.11 9.11
C TYR A 138 -7.42 -12.63 9.11
N GLY A 139 -8.41 -11.73 9.28
CA GLY A 139 -8.21 -10.30 9.13
C GLY A 139 -7.87 -9.88 7.69
N VAL A 140 -7.09 -8.83 7.55
CA VAL A 140 -6.53 -8.37 6.28
C VAL A 140 -5.28 -9.15 5.97
N VAL A 141 -5.23 -9.77 4.80
CA VAL A 141 -4.13 -10.63 4.35
C VAL A 141 -3.68 -10.27 2.95
N MET A 142 -2.41 -10.59 2.64
CA MET A 142 -1.90 -10.65 1.27
C MET A 142 -1.74 -12.12 0.88
N GLU A 143 -2.28 -12.49 -0.26
CA GLU A 143 -2.25 -13.86 -0.78
C GLU A 143 -1.94 -13.85 -2.28
N LYS A 144 -1.46 -14.98 -2.80
CA LYS A 144 -1.34 -15.16 -4.25
C LYS A 144 -2.73 -15.15 -4.91
N TYR A 145 -2.84 -14.44 -6.01
CA TYR A 145 -4.04 -14.47 -6.84
C TYR A 145 -4.37 -15.90 -7.30
N LYS A 146 -5.64 -16.28 -7.18
CA LYS A 146 -6.15 -17.59 -7.58
C LYS A 146 -7.36 -17.43 -8.47
N PRO A 147 -7.28 -17.71 -9.79
CA PRO A 147 -8.43 -17.59 -10.71
C PRO A 147 -9.65 -18.44 -10.29
N SER A 148 -9.42 -19.57 -9.61
CA SER A 148 -10.51 -20.41 -9.09
C SER A 148 -11.30 -19.80 -7.92
N TYR A 149 -10.75 -18.78 -7.26
CA TYR A 149 -11.41 -18.07 -6.16
C TYR A 149 -11.99 -16.72 -6.60
N TRP A 150 -11.27 -16.00 -7.46
CA TRP A 150 -11.65 -14.69 -7.98
C TRP A 150 -12.29 -14.84 -9.35
N HIS A 151 -13.59 -14.61 -9.43
CA HIS A 151 -14.41 -14.90 -10.61
C HIS A 151 -14.45 -13.75 -11.63
N TRP A 152 -14.02 -12.56 -11.23
CA TRP A 152 -14.10 -11.37 -12.05
C TRP A 152 -12.95 -10.42 -11.74
N VAL A 153 -12.32 -9.90 -12.77
CA VAL A 153 -11.24 -8.91 -12.71
C VAL A 153 -11.76 -7.60 -13.27
N GLY A 154 -11.52 -6.50 -12.59
CA GLY A 154 -11.99 -5.20 -13.02
C GLY A 154 -10.97 -4.09 -12.87
N LYS A 155 -10.85 -3.28 -13.91
CA LYS A 155 -10.10 -2.03 -13.95
C LYS A 155 -10.96 -0.91 -13.36
N PRO A 156 -10.69 -0.40 -12.16
CA PRO A 156 -11.50 0.63 -11.53
C PRO A 156 -11.32 1.98 -12.22
N SER A 157 -12.43 2.64 -12.55
CA SER A 157 -12.43 3.95 -13.21
C SER A 157 -11.87 5.08 -12.35
N CYS A 158 -11.83 4.88 -11.04
CA CYS A 158 -11.36 5.87 -10.06
C CYS A 158 -9.85 5.87 -9.83
N MET A 159 -9.12 4.90 -10.38
CA MET A 159 -7.66 4.81 -10.25
C MET A 159 -6.99 5.36 -11.51
N ASP A 160 -5.80 5.90 -11.34
CA ASP A 160 -5.02 6.47 -12.42
C ASP A 160 -4.03 5.43 -12.97
N PHE A 161 -4.31 4.93 -14.16
CA PHE A 161 -3.48 3.98 -14.90
C PHE A 161 -2.69 4.66 -16.03
N ASP A 162 -3.01 5.92 -16.35
CA ASP A 162 -2.46 6.64 -17.49
C ASP A 162 -1.28 7.53 -17.10
N THR A 163 -1.14 7.82 -15.80
CA THR A 163 0.05 8.52 -15.31
C THR A 163 1.23 7.56 -15.45
N PRO A 164 2.19 7.83 -16.34
CA PRO A 164 3.41 7.04 -16.37
C PRO A 164 3.99 7.08 -14.97
N GLU A 165 4.37 5.91 -14.43
CA GLU A 165 5.09 5.81 -13.16
C GLU A 165 6.09 6.98 -13.12
N PRO A 166 6.13 7.78 -12.04
CA PRO A 166 7.29 8.61 -11.85
C PRO A 166 8.46 7.64 -11.89
N THR A 167 9.20 7.68 -13.00
CA THR A 167 10.39 6.84 -13.14
C THR A 167 11.24 7.19 -11.94
N HIS A 168 11.15 6.36 -10.88
CA HIS A 168 11.98 6.56 -9.71
C HIS A 168 13.41 6.51 -10.21
N LYS A 169 14.02 7.66 -10.26
CA LYS A 169 15.42 7.76 -10.59
C LYS A 169 16.20 7.40 -9.33
N TYR A 170 17.18 6.57 -9.54
CA TYR A 170 18.11 6.17 -8.48
C TYR A 170 19.51 6.58 -8.88
N VAL A 171 20.33 6.85 -7.90
CA VAL A 171 21.75 7.05 -8.09
C VAL A 171 22.46 5.74 -7.75
N LEU A 172 22.92 5.02 -8.78
CA LEU A 172 23.72 3.82 -8.63
C LEU A 172 25.18 4.19 -8.32
N VAL A 173 25.72 3.62 -7.26
CA VAL A 173 27.12 3.84 -6.85
C VAL A 173 28.03 2.88 -7.61
N LYS A 174 29.01 3.42 -8.35
CA LYS A 174 29.94 2.67 -9.22
C LYS A 174 31.29 2.36 -8.57
N ARG A 175 31.62 2.99 -7.45
CA ARG A 175 32.90 2.85 -6.76
C ARG A 175 32.76 2.24 -5.38
N THR A 176 33.84 1.63 -4.90
CA THR A 176 33.91 0.95 -3.60
C THR A 176 33.62 1.82 -2.39
N SER A 177 33.77 3.14 -2.54
CA SER A 177 33.52 4.08 -1.45
C SER A 177 33.20 5.47 -2.01
N VAL A 178 31.96 5.93 -1.81
CA VAL A 178 31.52 7.28 -2.17
C VAL A 178 30.86 7.92 -0.95
N ARG A 179 31.11 9.21 -0.74
CA ARG A 179 30.60 9.93 0.43
C ARG A 179 29.27 10.60 0.13
N ILE A 180 28.31 10.41 1.02
CA ILE A 180 27.11 11.25 1.12
C ILE A 180 27.43 12.40 2.09
N ARG A 181 27.09 13.62 1.71
CA ARG A 181 27.42 14.83 2.45
C ARG A 181 26.16 15.57 2.91
N SER A 182 26.32 16.44 3.88
CA SER A 182 25.21 17.26 4.41
C SER A 182 24.80 18.41 3.48
N GLY A 183 25.53 18.66 2.41
CA GLY A 183 25.25 19.69 1.41
C GLY A 183 25.93 19.39 0.07
N ASN A 184 25.61 20.19 -0.93
CA ASN A 184 26.00 20.04 -2.33
C ASN A 184 27.45 20.53 -2.60
N GLY A 185 28.44 19.89 -2.01
CA GLY A 185 29.85 20.25 -2.20
C GLY A 185 30.82 19.43 -1.37
N THR A 186 32.08 19.42 -1.78
CA THR A 186 33.15 18.67 -1.10
C THR A 186 33.53 19.23 0.27
N ALA A 187 33.23 20.51 0.52
CA ALA A 187 33.46 21.18 1.79
C ALA A 187 32.47 20.75 2.89
N TYR A 188 31.32 20.20 2.53
CA TYR A 188 30.32 19.77 3.49
C TYR A 188 30.69 18.46 4.18
N LYS A 189 30.24 18.32 5.43
CA LYS A 189 30.50 17.16 6.28
C LYS A 189 29.99 15.87 5.64
N THR A 190 30.80 14.80 5.69
CA THR A 190 30.36 13.45 5.34
C THR A 190 29.37 12.93 6.41
N ILE A 191 28.19 12.52 5.96
CA ILE A 191 27.15 11.95 6.82
C ILE A 191 27.02 10.44 6.66
N ALA A 192 27.43 9.90 5.51
CA ALA A 192 27.47 8.46 5.27
C ALA A 192 28.51 8.12 4.19
N ILE A 193 28.91 6.84 4.13
CA ILE A 193 29.70 6.26 3.06
C ILE A 193 28.87 5.12 2.44
N VAL A 194 28.81 5.12 1.12
CA VAL A 194 28.10 4.11 0.33
C VAL A 194 29.08 3.38 -0.58
N HIS A 195 28.71 2.19 -1.01
CA HIS A 195 29.59 1.25 -1.69
C HIS A 195 29.07 0.90 -3.09
N LYS A 196 29.96 0.34 -3.90
CA LYS A 196 29.61 -0.13 -5.26
C LYS A 196 28.38 -1.06 -5.19
N GLY A 197 27.39 -0.76 -6.01
CA GLY A 197 26.12 -1.49 -6.09
C GLY A 197 25.01 -0.89 -5.24
N ASP A 198 25.29 0.03 -4.30
CA ASP A 198 24.24 0.74 -3.58
C ASP A 198 23.42 1.60 -4.54
N CYS A 199 22.09 1.51 -4.41
CA CYS A 199 21.12 2.30 -5.13
C CYS A 199 20.42 3.27 -4.17
N LEU A 200 20.48 4.55 -4.47
CA LEU A 200 19.98 5.62 -3.61
C LEU A 200 18.81 6.31 -4.30
N PRO A 201 17.61 6.34 -3.70
CA PRO A 201 16.50 7.11 -4.26
C PRO A 201 16.91 8.56 -4.50
N LEU A 202 16.76 9.03 -5.74
CA LEU A 202 16.97 10.42 -6.12
C LEU A 202 15.77 11.25 -5.64
N ILE A 203 16.05 12.33 -4.91
CA ILE A 203 15.04 13.32 -4.52
C ILE A 203 15.02 14.44 -5.55
N GLU A 204 16.22 14.94 -5.90
CA GLU A 204 16.38 16.10 -6.74
C GLU A 204 17.74 16.06 -7.42
N GLN A 205 17.82 16.53 -8.65
CA GLN A 205 19.06 16.82 -9.35
C GLN A 205 19.27 18.32 -9.34
N GLU A 206 20.40 18.76 -8.81
CA GLU A 206 20.76 20.19 -8.82
C GLU A 206 21.06 20.65 -10.25
N ASP A 207 20.41 21.73 -10.67
CA ASP A 207 20.56 22.29 -12.02
C ASP A 207 21.74 23.27 -12.14
N LYS A 208 22.46 23.54 -11.04
CA LYS A 208 23.58 24.49 -10.99
C LYS A 208 24.87 23.81 -10.55
N GLU A 209 25.99 24.23 -11.14
CA GLU A 209 27.30 23.74 -10.68
C GLU A 209 27.66 24.21 -9.25
N PRO A 210 28.33 23.35 -8.46
CA PRO A 210 28.70 21.96 -8.78
C PRO A 210 27.50 21.04 -8.73
N TYR A 211 27.31 20.23 -9.77
CA TYR A 211 26.17 19.31 -9.88
C TYR A 211 26.27 18.20 -8.83
N TRP A 212 25.21 18.05 -8.05
CA TRP A 212 25.06 17.02 -7.02
C TRP A 212 23.69 16.40 -7.13
N TYR A 213 23.60 15.11 -6.77
CA TYR A 213 22.32 14.45 -6.56
C TYR A 213 21.93 14.57 -5.10
N LYS A 214 20.74 15.08 -4.83
CA LYS A 214 20.10 15.03 -3.53
C LYS A 214 19.41 13.67 -3.41
N VAL A 215 19.80 12.87 -2.43
CA VAL A 215 19.42 11.47 -2.30
C VAL A 215 18.93 11.19 -0.89
N LYS A 216 18.16 10.09 -0.75
CA LYS A 216 17.74 9.57 0.54
C LYS A 216 18.55 8.31 0.87
N TRP A 217 19.14 8.26 2.05
CA TRP A 217 19.89 7.10 2.54
C TRP A 217 19.48 6.77 3.97
N ARG A 218 18.92 5.59 4.21
CA ARG A 218 18.47 5.12 5.54
C ARG A 218 17.65 6.16 6.31
N GLY A 219 16.72 6.81 5.60
CA GLY A 219 15.86 7.85 6.18
C GLY A 219 16.46 9.26 6.24
N GLN A 220 17.76 9.42 6.01
CA GLN A 220 18.43 10.73 5.97
C GLN A 220 18.53 11.28 4.56
N ILE A 221 18.41 12.59 4.41
CA ILE A 221 18.64 13.30 3.17
C ILE A 221 20.09 13.75 3.14
N GLY A 222 20.75 13.57 2.00
CA GLY A 222 22.13 14.02 1.78
C GLY A 222 22.44 14.23 0.30
N TYR A 223 23.65 14.58 0.02
CA TYR A 223 24.13 14.92 -1.33
C TYR A 223 25.28 13.99 -1.73
N ILE A 224 25.21 13.47 -2.95
CA ILE A 224 26.26 12.63 -3.55
C ILE A 224 26.66 13.21 -4.90
N THR A 225 27.94 13.07 -5.27
CA THR A 225 28.45 13.58 -6.53
C THR A 225 27.72 12.99 -7.73
N CYS A 226 27.46 13.80 -8.76
CA CYS A 226 26.96 13.36 -10.07
C CYS A 226 28.08 12.97 -11.06
N ASN A 227 29.32 12.97 -10.61
CA ASN A 227 30.45 12.60 -11.48
C ASN A 227 30.35 11.12 -11.90
N GLU A 228 30.23 10.86 -13.20
CA GLU A 228 30.00 9.56 -13.83
C GLU A 228 31.06 8.49 -13.48
N ARG A 229 32.23 8.90 -13.00
CA ARG A 229 33.24 7.97 -12.47
C ARG A 229 32.79 7.30 -11.18
N TYR A 230 31.89 7.93 -10.43
CA TYR A 230 31.48 7.48 -9.07
C TYR A 230 30.04 7.04 -9.00
N THR A 231 29.15 7.68 -9.77
CA THR A 231 27.72 7.43 -9.74
C THR A 231 27.12 7.41 -11.14
N GLU A 232 25.96 6.83 -11.27
CA GLU A 232 25.16 6.78 -12.49
C GLU A 232 23.69 6.96 -12.16
N LEU A 233 22.99 7.75 -12.94
CA LEU A 233 21.54 7.88 -12.81
C LEU A 233 20.87 6.74 -13.55
N VAL A 234 20.07 5.95 -12.83
CA VAL A 234 19.32 4.83 -13.38
C VAL A 234 17.81 5.02 -13.13
N THR A 235 17.00 4.53 -14.05
CA THR A 235 15.52 4.58 -13.98
C THR A 235 15.00 3.17 -13.82
N GLY A 236 14.13 2.97 -12.82
CA GLY A 236 13.41 1.70 -12.60
C GLY A 236 14.35 0.56 -12.15
N ILE A 237 14.29 0.24 -10.88
CA ILE A 237 14.76 -1.06 -10.35
C ILE A 237 13.55 -1.78 -9.79
#